data_5a4e734b20730ec69d0a1cc379d77469
#
_entry.id   5a4e734b20730ec69d0a1cc379d77469
#
_cell.length_a   1.000
_cell.length_b   1.000
_cell.length_c   1.000
_cell.angle_alpha   90.00
_cell.angle_beta   90.00
_cell.angle_gamma   90.00
#
_symmetry.space_group_name_H-M   'P 1'
#
loop_
_entity.id
_entity.type
_entity.pdbx_description
1 polymer ?
#
loop_
_entity_poly.entity_id
_entity_poly.type
_entity_poly.pdbx_seq_one_letter_code
_entity_poly.pdbx_strand_id
1 'polypeptide(L)'
;MQTSDGIILIDSMWDNNDAQLIIDGMEKLGLNPQNLKYILISHGHGDHYGGAQYLKDKYSAKVFMSNTDFYYMNNTFDGANGSRSPKCTVDEFLTDGQQITLGDTTVTVVSTPGHSPGCVSFIFPVKTQGKTYMAAQWGGTGIPKSMENKVQYKSSLEHFAQYCHDNNVVVETTAHLFADNGYAKLNNVVNSTSIENNPFYLGQKGIDDYLNNLSLEIDNAIANSIK
;
A
#
# COMPACT_ATOMS: atom_id res chain seq x y z
N MET A 1 0.05 11.02 1.48
CA MET A 1 0.43 11.94 0.38
C MET A 1 -0.30 13.27 0.59
N GLN A 2 0.42 14.38 0.57
CA GLN A 2 -0.17 15.71 0.57
C GLN A 2 -0.49 16.11 -0.89
N THR A 3 -1.69 16.64 -1.11
CA THR A 3 -2.16 17.13 -2.41
C THR A 3 -2.60 18.60 -2.29
N SER A 4 -3.02 19.24 -3.38
CA SER A 4 -3.58 20.62 -3.31
C SER A 4 -4.88 20.70 -2.50
N ASP A 5 -5.66 19.62 -2.40
CA ASP A 5 -7.01 19.61 -1.82
C ASP A 5 -7.12 18.81 -0.52
N GLY A 6 -6.01 18.28 -0.03
CA GLY A 6 -5.98 17.52 1.22
C GLY A 6 -4.91 16.43 1.27
N ILE A 7 -5.17 15.41 2.07
CA ILE A 7 -4.24 14.31 2.31
C ILE A 7 -4.92 12.99 1.93
N ILE A 8 -4.17 12.15 1.20
CA ILE A 8 -4.48 10.73 0.98
C ILE A 8 -3.56 9.90 1.86
N LEU A 9 -4.13 9.04 2.68
CA LEU A 9 -3.44 8.03 3.48
C LEU A 9 -3.59 6.67 2.79
N ILE A 10 -2.53 5.87 2.74
CA ILE A 10 -2.58 4.45 2.39
C ILE A 10 -2.37 3.65 3.66
N ASP A 11 -3.32 2.78 3.98
CA ASP A 11 -3.43 1.96 5.17
C ASP A 11 -3.48 2.76 6.50
N SER A 12 -3.90 2.11 7.58
CA SER A 12 -4.23 2.79 8.83
C SER A 12 -3.78 2.05 10.10
N MET A 13 -2.90 1.05 9.95
CA MET A 13 -2.33 0.24 11.04
C MET A 13 -3.37 -0.61 11.79
N TRP A 14 -3.02 -1.12 12.99
CA TRP A 14 -3.77 -2.16 13.70
C TRP A 14 -5.02 -1.70 14.45
N ASP A 15 -4.98 -0.51 15.04
CA ASP A 15 -6.05 -0.04 15.93
C ASP A 15 -6.03 1.49 16.13
N ASN A 16 -6.90 1.97 17.01
CA ASN A 16 -7.04 3.40 17.27
C ASN A 16 -5.79 4.03 17.92
N ASN A 17 -5.02 3.27 18.70
CA ASN A 17 -3.77 3.77 19.29
C ASN A 17 -2.71 3.94 18.22
N ASP A 18 -2.61 2.96 17.32
CA ASP A 18 -1.70 3.03 16.19
C ASP A 18 -2.11 4.15 15.19
N ALA A 19 -3.42 4.36 15.00
CA ALA A 19 -3.93 5.51 14.23
C ALA A 19 -3.52 6.86 14.83
N GLN A 20 -3.40 6.96 16.16
CA GLN A 20 -2.87 8.16 16.80
C GLN A 20 -1.39 8.39 16.45
N LEU A 21 -0.59 7.33 16.28
CA LEU A 21 0.81 7.45 15.80
C LEU A 21 0.88 8.03 14.38
N ILE A 22 -0.10 7.70 13.52
CA ILE A 22 -0.20 8.31 12.17
C ILE A 22 -0.44 9.82 12.30
N ILE A 23 -1.36 10.23 13.18
CA ILE A 23 -1.67 11.65 13.43
C ILE A 23 -0.44 12.39 13.92
N ASP A 24 0.24 11.83 14.94
CA ASP A 24 1.46 12.41 15.52
C ASP A 24 2.58 12.50 14.46
N GLY A 25 2.67 11.50 13.58
CA GLY A 25 3.60 11.49 12.44
C GLY A 25 3.30 12.59 11.43
N MET A 26 2.02 12.79 11.08
CA MET A 26 1.59 13.88 10.20
C MET A 26 1.99 15.24 10.78
N GLU A 27 1.69 15.48 12.06
CA GLU A 27 2.02 16.73 12.74
C GLU A 27 3.53 16.99 12.78
N LYS A 28 4.34 15.98 13.08
CA LYS A 28 5.81 16.06 13.04
C LYS A 28 6.36 16.41 11.67
N LEU A 29 5.66 16.00 10.60
CA LEU A 29 6.00 16.36 9.22
C LEU A 29 5.43 17.72 8.79
N GLY A 30 4.78 18.45 9.69
CA GLY A 30 4.14 19.74 9.38
C GLY A 30 2.84 19.61 8.58
N LEU A 31 2.27 18.41 8.50
CA LEU A 31 0.97 18.15 7.85
C LEU A 31 -0.16 18.40 8.87
N ASN A 32 -1.23 19.05 8.41
CA ASN A 32 -2.42 19.22 9.25
C ASN A 32 -3.36 18.01 9.09
N PRO A 33 -3.58 17.17 10.13
CA PRO A 33 -4.45 16.00 10.05
C PRO A 33 -5.92 16.32 9.70
N GLN A 34 -6.39 17.57 9.93
CA GLN A 34 -7.72 18.02 9.52
C GLN A 34 -7.90 18.00 7.98
N ASN A 35 -6.80 17.96 7.24
CA ASN A 35 -6.81 17.85 5.79
C ASN A 35 -6.87 16.40 5.28
N LEU A 36 -6.95 15.39 6.16
CA LEU A 36 -7.15 14.00 5.74
C LEU A 36 -8.52 13.86 5.05
N LYS A 37 -8.50 13.45 3.78
CA LYS A 37 -9.71 13.30 2.96
C LYS A 37 -9.98 11.86 2.55
N TYR A 38 -8.93 11.12 2.21
CA TYR A 38 -9.06 9.75 1.71
C TYR A 38 -8.15 8.80 2.49
N ILE A 39 -8.67 7.62 2.79
CA ILE A 39 -7.95 6.49 3.37
C ILE A 39 -8.14 5.33 2.41
N LEU A 40 -7.08 4.92 1.73
CA LEU A 40 -7.07 3.82 0.77
C LEU A 40 -6.52 2.59 1.48
N ILE A 41 -7.32 1.54 1.62
CA ILE A 41 -6.92 0.30 2.28
C ILE A 41 -6.45 -0.70 1.22
N SER A 42 -5.20 -1.16 1.37
CA SER A 42 -4.60 -2.10 0.44
C SER A 42 -5.23 -3.47 0.50
N HIS A 43 -5.59 -3.96 1.69
CA HIS A 43 -6.23 -5.26 1.86
C HIS A 43 -6.89 -5.46 3.24
N GLY A 44 -7.63 -6.55 3.38
CA GLY A 44 -8.53 -6.82 4.50
C GLY A 44 -7.87 -7.42 5.75
N HIS A 45 -6.55 -7.29 5.97
CA HIS A 45 -5.91 -7.65 7.23
C HIS A 45 -5.94 -6.49 8.23
N GLY A 46 -6.04 -6.83 9.51
CA GLY A 46 -6.27 -5.86 10.59
C GLY A 46 -5.22 -4.78 10.72
N ASP A 47 -3.97 -5.09 10.41
CA ASP A 47 -2.84 -4.16 10.44
C ASP A 47 -2.85 -3.12 9.31
N HIS A 48 -3.80 -3.20 8.39
CA HIS A 48 -4.01 -2.24 7.31
C HIS A 48 -5.26 -1.40 7.50
N TYR A 49 -6.37 -1.97 8.03
CA TYR A 49 -7.63 -1.25 8.18
C TYR A 49 -7.96 -0.80 9.61
N GLY A 50 -7.24 -1.29 10.63
CA GLY A 50 -7.68 -1.22 12.02
C GLY A 50 -7.85 0.19 12.60
N GLY A 51 -7.14 1.18 12.10
CA GLY A 51 -7.30 2.59 12.48
C GLY A 51 -8.26 3.38 11.59
N ALA A 52 -8.77 2.79 10.50
CA ALA A 52 -9.52 3.53 9.48
C ALA A 52 -10.82 4.15 10.02
N GLN A 53 -11.60 3.41 10.80
CA GLN A 53 -12.84 3.95 11.36
C GLN A 53 -12.58 5.13 12.29
N TYR A 54 -11.57 5.03 13.15
CA TYR A 54 -11.19 6.13 14.05
C TYR A 54 -10.80 7.39 13.30
N LEU A 55 -9.98 7.25 12.25
CA LEU A 55 -9.56 8.39 11.42
C LEU A 55 -10.72 8.96 10.61
N LYS A 56 -11.60 8.11 10.07
CA LYS A 56 -12.82 8.50 9.38
C LYS A 56 -13.72 9.35 10.27
N ASP A 57 -14.02 8.87 11.49
CA ASP A 57 -14.92 9.56 12.42
C ASP A 57 -14.33 10.89 12.89
N LYS A 58 -13.00 10.93 13.10
CA LYS A 58 -12.31 12.12 13.61
C LYS A 58 -12.15 13.23 12.57
N TYR A 59 -11.95 12.87 11.30
CA TYR A 59 -11.60 13.83 10.23
C TYR A 59 -12.61 13.87 9.08
N SER A 60 -13.68 13.10 9.14
CA SER A 60 -14.66 12.95 8.05
C SER A 60 -14.02 12.51 6.73
N ALA A 61 -12.97 11.67 6.82
CA ALA A 61 -12.31 11.12 5.67
C ALA A 61 -13.13 9.99 5.06
N LYS A 62 -13.06 9.82 3.72
CA LYS A 62 -13.66 8.67 3.04
C LYS A 62 -12.71 7.48 3.08
N VAL A 63 -13.25 6.29 3.33
CA VAL A 63 -12.52 5.01 3.31
C VAL A 63 -12.82 4.26 2.02
N PHE A 64 -11.76 3.81 1.37
CA PHE A 64 -11.78 3.02 0.15
C PHE A 64 -11.14 1.66 0.40
N MET A 65 -11.76 0.58 -0.06
CA MET A 65 -11.24 -0.79 0.01
C MET A 65 -11.88 -1.59 -1.14
N SER A 66 -11.26 -2.68 -1.59
CA SER A 66 -11.94 -3.57 -2.54
C SER A 66 -13.19 -4.21 -1.90
N ASN A 67 -14.23 -4.44 -2.68
CA ASN A 67 -15.45 -5.11 -2.19
C ASN A 67 -15.14 -6.53 -1.67
N THR A 68 -14.24 -7.23 -2.32
CA THR A 68 -13.82 -8.59 -1.92
C THR A 68 -13.15 -8.57 -0.55
N ASP A 69 -12.25 -7.64 -0.28
CA ASP A 69 -11.58 -7.56 1.01
C ASP A 69 -12.44 -6.91 2.10
N PHE A 70 -13.39 -6.07 1.75
CA PHE A 70 -14.44 -5.65 2.69
C PHE A 70 -15.26 -6.84 3.19
N TYR A 71 -15.64 -7.76 2.28
CA TYR A 71 -16.30 -9.01 2.67
C TYR A 71 -15.37 -9.90 3.51
N TYR A 72 -14.11 -10.05 3.10
CA TYR A 72 -13.11 -10.82 3.82
C TYR A 72 -12.90 -10.29 5.24
N MET A 73 -12.68 -8.99 5.41
CA MET A 73 -12.57 -8.31 6.71
C MET A 73 -13.76 -8.62 7.62
N ASN A 74 -14.99 -8.65 7.05
CA ASN A 74 -16.20 -8.83 7.86
C ASN A 74 -16.51 -10.28 8.24
N ASN A 75 -16.03 -11.25 7.44
CA ASN A 75 -16.45 -12.66 7.56
C ASN A 75 -15.32 -13.63 7.91
N THR A 76 -14.07 -13.20 7.88
CA THR A 76 -12.93 -14.07 8.16
C THR A 76 -12.31 -13.76 9.52
N PHE A 77 -12.18 -14.78 10.36
CA PHE A 77 -11.46 -14.73 11.62
C PHE A 77 -10.16 -15.53 11.48
N ASP A 78 -9.16 -14.93 10.90
CA ASP A 78 -7.79 -15.41 11.00
C ASP A 78 -6.99 -14.57 12.03
N GLY A 79 -5.76 -14.95 12.31
CA GLY A 79 -4.94 -14.24 13.29
C GLY A 79 -4.66 -12.78 12.94
N ALA A 80 -4.77 -12.41 11.65
CA ALA A 80 -4.57 -11.06 11.15
C ALA A 80 -5.83 -10.18 11.27
N ASN A 81 -7.00 -10.82 11.45
CA ASN A 81 -8.30 -10.15 11.62
C ASN A 81 -8.88 -10.33 13.03
N GLY A 82 -8.01 -10.48 14.03
CA GLY A 82 -8.41 -10.70 15.41
C GLY A 82 -9.16 -9.51 16.04
N SER A 83 -9.60 -9.68 17.29
CA SER A 83 -10.36 -8.68 18.04
C SER A 83 -9.63 -7.35 18.27
N ARG A 84 -8.32 -7.29 18.01
CA ARG A 84 -7.51 -6.07 18.15
C ARG A 84 -7.92 -4.98 17.16
N SER A 85 -8.27 -5.36 15.92
CA SER A 85 -8.48 -4.41 14.83
C SER A 85 -9.97 -4.11 14.65
N PRO A 86 -10.42 -2.90 15.02
CA PRO A 86 -11.80 -2.47 14.77
C PRO A 86 -12.09 -2.47 13.26
N LYS A 87 -13.23 -3.06 12.88
CA LYS A 87 -13.68 -3.04 11.49
C LYS A 87 -14.13 -1.64 11.11
N CYS A 88 -13.96 -1.29 9.84
CA CYS A 88 -14.37 0.01 9.32
C CYS A 88 -15.55 -0.11 8.34
N THR A 89 -16.25 1.00 8.18
CA THR A 89 -17.20 1.20 7.09
C THR A 89 -16.48 1.74 5.87
N VAL A 90 -16.81 1.23 4.70
CA VAL A 90 -16.22 1.63 3.42
C VAL A 90 -17.20 2.53 2.68
N ASP A 91 -16.73 3.65 2.14
CA ASP A 91 -17.54 4.62 1.40
C ASP A 91 -17.57 4.32 -0.09
N GLU A 92 -16.44 3.86 -0.64
CA GLU A 92 -16.31 3.55 -2.06
C GLU A 92 -15.47 2.27 -2.25
N PHE A 93 -15.89 1.41 -3.19
CA PHE A 93 -15.17 0.20 -3.51
C PHE A 93 -14.14 0.42 -4.60
N LEU A 94 -12.93 -0.11 -4.35
CA LEU A 94 -11.80 -0.07 -5.29
C LEU A 94 -11.94 -1.16 -6.35
N THR A 95 -11.60 -0.81 -7.59
CA THR A 95 -11.57 -1.72 -8.73
C THR A 95 -10.26 -1.56 -9.52
N ASP A 96 -9.90 -2.58 -10.31
CA ASP A 96 -8.70 -2.54 -11.14
C ASP A 96 -8.72 -1.38 -12.14
N GLY A 97 -7.59 -0.70 -12.28
CA GLY A 97 -7.43 0.46 -13.16
C GLY A 97 -8.15 1.74 -12.70
N GLN A 98 -8.87 1.71 -11.57
CA GLN A 98 -9.55 2.89 -11.05
C GLN A 98 -8.56 4.00 -10.70
N GLN A 99 -8.91 5.23 -11.06
CA GLN A 99 -8.15 6.42 -10.72
C GLN A 99 -8.85 7.20 -9.62
N ILE A 100 -8.17 7.36 -8.47
CA ILE A 100 -8.65 8.14 -7.33
C ILE A 100 -7.92 9.47 -7.34
N THR A 101 -8.64 10.55 -7.62
CA THR A 101 -8.06 11.91 -7.70
C THR A 101 -8.45 12.74 -6.49
N LEU A 102 -7.47 13.41 -5.90
CA LEU A 102 -7.65 14.47 -4.92
C LEU A 102 -6.72 15.63 -5.27
N GLY A 103 -7.31 16.76 -5.65
CA GLY A 103 -6.56 17.92 -6.12
C GLY A 103 -5.63 17.59 -7.29
N ASP A 104 -4.35 17.84 -7.12
CA ASP A 104 -3.30 17.65 -8.13
C ASP A 104 -2.65 16.25 -8.13
N THR A 105 -3.26 15.29 -7.46
CA THR A 105 -2.71 13.95 -7.29
C THR A 105 -3.74 12.88 -7.66
N THR A 106 -3.35 11.95 -8.51
CA THR A 106 -4.15 10.77 -8.90
C THR A 106 -3.42 9.50 -8.50
N VAL A 107 -4.10 8.63 -7.78
CA VAL A 107 -3.65 7.27 -7.43
C VAL A 107 -4.34 6.28 -8.35
N THR A 108 -3.57 5.44 -9.02
CA THR A 108 -4.07 4.33 -9.82
C THR A 108 -4.11 3.07 -8.95
N VAL A 109 -5.25 2.42 -8.93
CA VAL A 109 -5.49 1.14 -8.22
C VAL A 109 -5.14 0.00 -9.16
N VAL A 110 -4.36 -0.96 -8.67
CA VAL A 110 -4.05 -2.19 -9.39
C VAL A 110 -4.54 -3.38 -8.57
N SER A 111 -5.41 -4.21 -9.12
CA SER A 111 -5.90 -5.41 -8.42
C SER A 111 -4.81 -6.46 -8.35
N THR A 112 -4.44 -6.86 -7.13
CA THR A 112 -3.34 -7.80 -6.88
C THR A 112 -3.71 -8.89 -5.86
N PRO A 113 -4.79 -9.68 -6.14
CA PRO A 113 -5.23 -10.73 -5.23
C PRO A 113 -4.19 -11.83 -5.07
N GLY A 114 -4.28 -12.56 -3.95
CA GLY A 114 -3.40 -13.68 -3.61
C GLY A 114 -2.94 -13.63 -2.16
N HIS A 115 -2.38 -12.52 -1.69
CA HIS A 115 -2.09 -12.30 -0.27
C HIS A 115 -3.39 -12.28 0.57
N SER A 116 -4.35 -11.52 0.11
CA SER A 116 -5.77 -11.61 0.46
C SER A 116 -6.61 -11.72 -0.81
N PRO A 117 -7.89 -12.14 -0.73
CA PRO A 117 -8.73 -12.34 -1.92
C PRO A 117 -8.97 -11.08 -2.76
N GLY A 118 -8.95 -9.91 -2.14
CA GLY A 118 -9.24 -8.63 -2.78
C GLY A 118 -8.11 -7.61 -2.64
N CYS A 119 -6.87 -8.05 -2.40
CA CYS A 119 -5.72 -7.17 -2.28
C CYS A 119 -5.57 -6.26 -3.50
N VAL A 120 -5.18 -5.00 -3.24
CA VAL A 120 -4.84 -4.02 -4.26
C VAL A 120 -3.48 -3.39 -3.97
N SER A 121 -2.80 -3.01 -5.04
CA SER A 121 -1.56 -2.24 -5.05
C SER A 121 -1.84 -0.85 -5.59
N PHE A 122 -0.92 0.09 -5.39
CA PHE A 122 -1.13 1.48 -5.77
C PHE A 122 0.05 2.02 -6.59
N ILE A 123 -0.26 2.85 -7.60
CA ILE A 123 0.71 3.65 -8.34
C ILE A 123 0.31 5.12 -8.19
N PHE A 124 1.26 5.97 -7.80
CA PHE A 124 0.98 7.37 -7.50
C PHE A 124 2.19 8.27 -7.74
N PRO A 125 1.97 9.57 -8.01
CA PRO A 125 3.06 10.53 -8.16
C PRO A 125 3.64 10.93 -6.80
N VAL A 126 4.97 11.08 -6.75
CA VAL A 126 5.70 11.74 -5.67
C VAL A 126 6.48 12.92 -6.23
N LYS A 127 6.55 14.02 -5.47
CA LYS A 127 7.14 15.28 -5.91
C LYS A 127 8.34 15.63 -5.04
N THR A 128 9.44 15.96 -5.67
CA THR A 128 10.63 16.49 -5.00
C THR A 128 11.39 17.42 -5.93
N GLN A 129 11.92 18.53 -5.40
CA GLN A 129 12.73 19.52 -6.14
C GLN A 129 12.07 19.99 -7.44
N GLY A 130 10.73 20.17 -7.44
CA GLY A 130 9.96 20.62 -8.59
C GLY A 130 9.76 19.59 -9.70
N LYS A 131 10.18 18.34 -9.50
CA LYS A 131 9.97 17.21 -10.41
C LYS A 131 8.98 16.22 -9.84
N THR A 132 8.27 15.54 -10.73
CA THR A 132 7.35 14.45 -10.40
C THR A 132 7.96 13.12 -10.84
N TYR A 133 7.89 12.13 -9.96
CA TYR A 133 8.31 10.75 -10.20
C TYR A 133 7.12 9.84 -9.90
N MET A 134 7.04 8.69 -10.59
CA MET A 134 6.01 7.72 -10.28
C MET A 134 6.54 6.72 -9.26
N ALA A 135 5.74 6.52 -8.22
CA ALA A 135 5.97 5.56 -7.15
C ALA A 135 4.95 4.42 -7.23
N ALA A 136 5.34 3.26 -6.74
CA ALA A 136 4.45 2.13 -6.56
C ALA A 136 4.57 1.55 -5.15
N GLN A 137 3.45 0.99 -4.65
CA GLN A 137 3.38 0.20 -3.43
C GLN A 137 2.71 -1.13 -3.74
N TRP A 138 3.45 -2.23 -3.54
CA TRP A 138 2.89 -3.58 -3.55
C TRP A 138 2.04 -3.80 -2.30
N GLY A 139 0.75 -4.12 -2.48
CA GLY A 139 -0.22 -4.15 -1.37
C GLY A 139 -0.12 -5.36 -0.45
N GLY A 140 0.37 -6.50 -0.94
CA GLY A 140 0.40 -7.77 -0.21
C GLY A 140 1.79 -8.37 -0.06
N THR A 141 2.53 -8.01 0.99
CA THR A 141 3.93 -8.41 1.19
C THR A 141 4.13 -9.91 1.47
N GLY A 142 3.18 -10.56 2.15
CA GLY A 142 3.32 -11.96 2.54
C GLY A 142 2.87 -12.95 1.46
N ILE A 143 3.72 -13.94 1.16
CA ILE A 143 3.35 -15.04 0.24
C ILE A 143 2.28 -15.92 0.89
N PRO A 144 1.15 -16.21 0.18
CA PRO A 144 0.06 -17.01 0.70
C PRO A 144 0.45 -18.49 0.88
N LYS A 145 -0.30 -19.21 1.74
CA LYS A 145 0.00 -20.62 2.05
C LYS A 145 -0.53 -21.59 0.97
N SER A 146 -1.75 -21.39 0.48
CA SER A 146 -2.37 -22.30 -0.49
C SER A 146 -1.73 -22.20 -1.86
N MET A 147 -1.68 -23.30 -2.60
CA MET A 147 -1.16 -23.31 -3.97
C MET A 147 -1.97 -22.40 -4.90
N GLU A 148 -3.29 -22.43 -4.78
CA GLU A 148 -4.19 -21.59 -5.56
C GLU A 148 -3.86 -20.10 -5.39
N ASN A 149 -3.74 -19.64 -4.14
CA ASN A 149 -3.42 -18.25 -3.85
C ASN A 149 -1.98 -17.88 -4.26
N LYS A 150 -1.03 -18.83 -4.23
CA LYS A 150 0.33 -18.59 -4.75
C LYS A 150 0.33 -18.36 -6.26
N VAL A 151 -0.43 -19.16 -7.00
CA VAL A 151 -0.58 -18.98 -8.46
C VAL A 151 -1.26 -17.63 -8.76
N GLN A 152 -2.29 -17.29 -7.99
CA GLN A 152 -2.96 -15.99 -8.12
C GLN A 152 -2.01 -14.83 -7.81
N TYR A 153 -1.23 -14.92 -6.72
CA TYR A 153 -0.24 -13.91 -6.32
C TYR A 153 0.81 -13.69 -7.42
N LYS A 154 1.29 -14.77 -8.04
CA LYS A 154 2.23 -14.68 -9.18
C LYS A 154 1.61 -13.94 -10.36
N SER A 155 0.40 -14.30 -10.78
CA SER A 155 -0.31 -13.61 -11.85
C SER A 155 -0.56 -12.12 -11.52
N SER A 156 -0.86 -11.83 -10.26
CA SER A 156 -1.03 -10.45 -9.78
C SER A 156 0.27 -9.65 -9.84
N LEU A 157 1.40 -10.29 -9.57
CA LEU A 157 2.71 -9.64 -9.70
C LEU A 157 3.05 -9.30 -11.16
N GLU A 158 2.75 -10.20 -12.09
CA GLU A 158 2.92 -9.95 -13.53
C GLU A 158 2.04 -8.77 -13.99
N HIS A 159 0.79 -8.73 -13.52
CA HIS A 159 -0.12 -7.62 -13.79
C HIS A 159 0.39 -6.28 -13.21
N PHE A 160 0.84 -6.28 -11.97
CA PHE A 160 1.43 -5.10 -11.34
C PHE A 160 2.69 -4.61 -12.04
N ALA A 161 3.56 -5.53 -12.47
CA ALA A 161 4.77 -5.21 -13.23
C ALA A 161 4.44 -4.45 -14.52
N GLN A 162 3.39 -4.87 -15.24
CA GLN A 162 2.93 -4.17 -16.43
C GLN A 162 2.52 -2.73 -16.11
N TYR A 163 1.74 -2.51 -15.03
CA TYR A 163 1.37 -1.16 -14.59
C TYR A 163 2.59 -0.32 -14.20
N CYS A 164 3.58 -0.92 -13.50
CA CYS A 164 4.82 -0.22 -13.16
C CYS A 164 5.57 0.25 -14.40
N HIS A 165 5.69 -0.60 -15.43
CA HIS A 165 6.34 -0.26 -16.68
C HIS A 165 5.57 0.82 -17.46
N ASP A 166 4.27 0.66 -17.63
CA ASP A 166 3.41 1.59 -18.38
C ASP A 166 3.38 3.00 -17.77
N ASN A 167 3.59 3.09 -16.45
CA ASN A 167 3.62 4.34 -15.71
C ASN A 167 5.03 4.86 -15.42
N ASN A 168 6.08 4.23 -15.93
CA ASN A 168 7.48 4.61 -15.71
C ASN A 168 7.80 4.75 -14.20
N VAL A 169 7.39 3.78 -13.39
CA VAL A 169 7.67 3.76 -11.95
C VAL A 169 9.17 3.68 -11.69
N VAL A 170 9.67 4.53 -10.82
CA VAL A 170 11.08 4.62 -10.43
C VAL A 170 11.29 4.70 -8.91
N VAL A 171 10.21 4.81 -8.15
CA VAL A 171 10.21 4.85 -6.68
C VAL A 171 9.41 3.65 -6.16
N GLU A 172 9.99 2.89 -5.26
CA GLU A 172 9.30 1.81 -4.55
C GLU A 172 9.01 2.24 -3.12
N THR A 173 7.78 1.98 -2.66
CA THR A 173 7.39 2.09 -1.26
C THR A 173 6.84 0.76 -0.78
N THR A 174 7.12 0.41 0.48
CA THR A 174 6.68 -0.86 1.05
C THR A 174 5.48 -0.67 1.98
N ALA A 175 4.58 -1.66 1.99
CA ALA A 175 3.51 -1.72 2.98
C ALA A 175 4.03 -2.08 4.38
N HIS A 176 5.14 -2.82 4.47
CA HIS A 176 5.77 -3.24 5.72
C HIS A 176 7.27 -2.93 5.73
N LEU A 177 7.74 -2.19 6.73
CA LEU A 177 9.16 -1.80 6.85
C LEU A 177 10.12 -2.98 7.07
N PHE A 178 9.65 -4.14 7.50
CA PHE A 178 10.48 -5.34 7.58
C PHE A 178 10.77 -5.98 6.21
N ALA A 179 9.97 -5.64 5.20
CA ALA A 179 10.21 -6.05 3.83
C ALA A 179 11.10 -5.04 3.09
N ASP A 180 11.71 -5.47 2.00
CA ASP A 180 12.43 -4.61 1.03
C ASP A 180 13.49 -3.69 1.64
N ASN A 181 14.08 -4.11 2.77
CA ASN A 181 14.99 -3.28 3.58
C ASN A 181 14.39 -1.95 4.04
N GLY A 182 13.06 -1.88 4.22
CA GLY A 182 12.31 -0.67 4.53
C GLY A 182 12.82 0.08 5.76
N TYR A 183 13.22 -0.61 6.84
CA TYR A 183 13.85 0.03 8.01
C TYR A 183 15.16 0.73 7.67
N ALA A 184 16.03 0.11 6.88
CA ALA A 184 17.28 0.71 6.45
C ALA A 184 17.03 1.89 5.50
N LYS A 185 16.09 1.76 4.56
CA LYS A 185 15.66 2.85 3.68
C LYS A 185 15.14 4.04 4.49
N LEU A 186 14.24 3.81 5.46
CA LEU A 186 13.68 4.87 6.29
C LEU A 186 14.75 5.60 7.12
N ASN A 187 15.70 4.87 7.72
CA ASN A 187 16.78 5.48 8.47
C ASN A 187 17.73 6.31 7.59
N ASN A 188 17.92 5.92 6.35
CA ASN A 188 18.81 6.62 5.42
C ASN A 188 18.14 7.79 4.70
N VAL A 189 16.81 7.78 4.54
CA VAL A 189 16.10 8.84 3.81
C VAL A 189 16.24 10.21 4.46
N VAL A 190 16.39 10.28 5.78
CA VAL A 190 16.55 11.55 6.53
C VAL A 190 17.82 12.32 6.13
N ASN A 191 18.79 11.63 5.57
CA ASN A 191 20.05 12.23 5.09
C ASN A 191 20.03 12.50 3.57
N SER A 192 18.93 12.16 2.90
CA SER A 192 18.77 12.36 1.45
C SER A 192 18.59 13.84 1.13
N THR A 193 19.48 14.38 0.31
CA THR A 193 19.42 15.78 -0.17
C THR A 193 18.97 15.88 -1.63
N SER A 194 18.91 14.75 -2.33
CA SER A 194 18.44 14.66 -3.73
C SER A 194 17.70 13.35 -3.95
N ILE A 195 16.98 13.26 -5.06
CA ILE A 195 16.26 12.03 -5.40
C ILE A 195 17.22 10.87 -5.67
N GLU A 196 18.36 11.12 -6.28
CA GLU A 196 19.36 10.09 -6.61
C GLU A 196 19.96 9.44 -5.35
N ASN A 197 19.97 10.17 -4.23
CA ASN A 197 20.43 9.67 -2.93
C ASN A 197 19.29 9.17 -2.05
N ASN A 198 18.03 9.24 -2.53
CA ASN A 198 16.88 8.74 -1.79
C ASN A 198 16.82 7.21 -1.92
N PRO A 199 16.85 6.44 -0.82
CA PRO A 199 16.90 4.99 -0.87
C PRO A 199 15.61 4.32 -1.39
N PHE A 200 14.52 5.06 -1.52
CA PHE A 200 13.28 4.60 -2.17
C PHE A 200 13.28 4.85 -3.69
N TYR A 201 14.21 5.68 -4.20
CA TYR A 201 14.39 5.86 -5.64
C TYR A 201 15.29 4.76 -6.17
N LEU A 202 14.70 3.81 -6.88
CA LEU A 202 15.39 2.66 -7.44
C LEU A 202 15.82 2.89 -8.91
N GLY A 203 15.20 3.86 -9.58
CA GLY A 203 15.28 4.00 -11.03
C GLY A 203 14.61 2.83 -11.73
N GLN A 204 14.51 2.88 -13.07
CA GLN A 204 13.83 1.84 -13.85
C GLN A 204 14.43 0.45 -13.60
N LYS A 205 15.77 0.33 -13.70
CA LYS A 205 16.43 -0.95 -13.47
C LYS A 205 16.21 -1.51 -12.07
N GLY A 206 16.21 -0.66 -11.04
CA GLY A 206 15.97 -1.11 -9.67
C GLY A 206 14.54 -1.58 -9.44
N ILE A 207 13.55 -1.00 -10.14
CA ILE A 207 12.18 -1.49 -10.14
C ILE A 207 12.10 -2.87 -10.81
N ASP A 208 12.77 -3.06 -11.93
CA ASP A 208 12.83 -4.37 -12.61
C ASP A 208 13.47 -5.42 -11.70
N ASP A 209 14.58 -5.09 -11.04
CA ASP A 209 15.25 -5.98 -10.08
C ASP A 209 14.35 -6.31 -8.88
N TYR A 210 13.61 -5.34 -8.36
CA TYR A 210 12.63 -5.53 -7.26
C TYR A 210 11.51 -6.51 -7.68
N LEU A 211 10.87 -6.27 -8.83
CA LEU A 211 9.80 -7.13 -9.35
C LEU A 211 10.30 -8.55 -9.65
N ASN A 212 11.51 -8.68 -10.20
CA ASN A 212 12.14 -9.97 -10.44
C ASN A 212 12.43 -10.75 -9.15
N ASN A 213 12.86 -10.06 -8.09
CA ASN A 213 13.08 -10.70 -6.78
C ASN A 213 11.77 -11.24 -6.20
N LEU A 214 10.68 -10.46 -6.23
CA LEU A 214 9.36 -10.94 -5.81
C LEU A 214 8.90 -12.14 -6.64
N SER A 215 9.16 -12.13 -7.96
CA SER A 215 8.86 -13.26 -8.84
C SER A 215 9.65 -14.52 -8.48
N LEU A 216 10.93 -14.39 -8.18
CA LEU A 216 11.76 -15.51 -7.74
C LEU A 216 11.30 -16.08 -6.38
N GLU A 217 10.89 -15.22 -5.44
CA GLU A 217 10.39 -15.66 -4.15
C GLU A 217 9.10 -16.48 -4.29
N ILE A 218 8.14 -16.04 -5.08
CA ILE A 218 6.89 -16.77 -5.30
C ILE A 218 7.12 -18.07 -6.08
N ASP A 219 8.00 -18.08 -7.08
CA ASP A 219 8.36 -19.29 -7.83
C ASP A 219 9.00 -20.36 -6.92
N ASN A 220 9.90 -19.95 -6.03
CA ASN A 220 10.49 -20.83 -5.02
C ASN A 220 9.43 -21.37 -4.05
N ALA A 221 8.48 -20.53 -3.63
CA ALA A 221 7.40 -20.95 -2.73
C ALA A 221 6.43 -21.93 -3.41
N ILE A 222 6.17 -21.79 -4.71
CA ILE A 222 5.39 -22.73 -5.51
C ILE A 222 6.16 -24.05 -5.63
N ALA A 223 7.41 -24.02 -6.04
CA ALA A 223 8.25 -25.22 -6.22
C ALA A 223 8.39 -26.04 -4.93
N ASN A 224 8.52 -25.38 -3.78
CA ASN A 224 8.60 -26.04 -2.47
C ASN A 224 7.27 -26.63 -1.98
N SER A 225 6.15 -26.25 -2.57
CA SER A 225 4.83 -26.81 -2.22
C SER A 225 4.48 -28.08 -2.98
N ILE A 226 5.27 -28.43 -4.01
CA ILE A 226 5.07 -29.62 -4.85
C ILE A 226 5.91 -30.79 -4.37
N LYS A 227 6.87 -30.53 -3.48
CA LYS A 227 7.72 -31.57 -2.84
C LYS A 227 7.05 -32.15 -1.60
#